data_051e865489a366e30287301811132ad2
#
_entry.id   051e865489a366e30287301811132ad2
#
_cell.length_a   1.000
_cell.length_b   1.000
_cell.length_c   1.000
_cell.angle_alpha   90.00
_cell.angle_beta   90.00
_cell.angle_gamma   90.00
#
_symmetry.space_group_name_H-M   'P 1'
#
loop_
_entity.id
_entity.type
_entity.pdbx_description
1 polymer ?
#
loop_
_entity_poly.entity_id
_entity_poly.type
_entity_poly.pdbx_seq_one_letter_code
_entity_poly.pdbx_strand_id
1 'polypeptide(L)'
;MNIVENEICIRTLIDDDFPLMLKWLTDERVLEFYDGRDKKYTLESLKKHYTEPWEDEVFRVIIEYNNVPIGYGQIYKMYDELYTDYHYPKTDEIVYGMDQFIGEPNYWSKGIGTRYIKLIFEFLKKERNANAVILDPHKNNPRAIRAYQKSGFRIIEDLPEHELHEGKKEDCYLMEYRYDDNATNVKAMKYLIEHYFDNFKVDSIEIIGSGYDSVACLVNNEYIFKTKFSTNKKKGYAKEKAIYNFLNTNL
;
A
#
# COMPACT_ATOMS: atom_id res chain seq x y z
N MET A 1 0.70 6.99 -20.04
CA MET A 1 1.90 6.67 -19.24
C MET A 1 2.75 5.67 -19.99
N ASN A 2 4.07 5.81 -19.98
CA ASN A 2 5.00 4.81 -20.52
C ASN A 2 6.32 4.93 -19.73
N ILE A 3 6.61 3.93 -18.91
CA ILE A 3 7.81 3.88 -18.05
C ILE A 3 8.52 2.57 -18.36
N VAL A 4 9.79 2.64 -18.68
CA VAL A 4 10.61 1.45 -18.99
C VAL A 4 11.85 1.46 -18.09
N GLU A 5 12.04 0.40 -17.33
CA GLU A 5 13.23 0.17 -16.53
C GLU A 5 13.63 -1.31 -16.58
N ASN A 6 14.76 -1.59 -17.21
CA ASN A 6 15.28 -2.94 -17.42
C ASN A 6 14.20 -3.85 -18.05
N GLU A 7 13.78 -4.92 -17.36
CA GLU A 7 12.79 -5.88 -17.84
C GLU A 7 11.33 -5.46 -17.60
N ILE A 8 11.10 -4.34 -16.88
CA ILE A 8 9.73 -3.86 -16.56
C ILE A 8 9.35 -2.73 -17.51
N CYS A 9 8.19 -2.86 -18.12
CA CYS A 9 7.51 -1.79 -18.82
C CYS A 9 6.13 -1.58 -18.19
N ILE A 10 5.78 -0.31 -17.95
CA ILE A 10 4.47 0.11 -17.47
C ILE A 10 3.89 1.02 -18.55
N ARG A 11 2.86 0.57 -19.21
CA ARG A 11 2.22 1.34 -20.28
C ARG A 11 0.73 1.53 -20.04
N THR A 12 0.17 2.57 -20.64
CA THR A 12 -1.28 2.79 -20.60
C THR A 12 -2.04 1.57 -21.14
N LEU A 13 -3.13 1.21 -20.46
CA LEU A 13 -4.11 0.22 -20.91
C LEU A 13 -4.71 0.67 -22.25
N ILE A 14 -4.82 -0.24 -23.20
CA ILE A 14 -5.46 -0.02 -24.51
C ILE A 14 -6.55 -1.07 -24.76
N ASP A 15 -7.38 -0.85 -25.76
CA ASP A 15 -8.51 -1.73 -26.07
C ASP A 15 -8.12 -3.18 -26.34
N ASP A 16 -6.96 -3.40 -26.95
CA ASP A 16 -6.44 -4.73 -27.27
C ASP A 16 -6.02 -5.54 -26.02
N ASP A 17 -5.90 -4.91 -24.86
CA ASP A 17 -5.56 -5.58 -23.60
C ASP A 17 -6.76 -6.25 -22.92
N PHE A 18 -8.00 -5.86 -23.25
CA PHE A 18 -9.17 -6.37 -22.54
C PHE A 18 -9.39 -7.88 -22.61
N PRO A 19 -9.08 -8.58 -23.71
CA PRO A 19 -9.11 -10.05 -23.70
C PRO A 19 -8.17 -10.67 -22.67
N LEU A 20 -7.00 -10.05 -22.46
CA LEU A 20 -6.03 -10.47 -21.46
C LEU A 20 -6.49 -10.11 -20.02
N MET A 21 -7.02 -8.92 -19.84
CA MET A 21 -7.66 -8.51 -18.59
C MET A 21 -8.79 -9.49 -18.18
N LEU A 22 -9.62 -9.90 -19.15
CA LEU A 22 -10.70 -10.86 -18.92
C LEU A 22 -10.14 -12.22 -18.49
N LYS A 23 -9.07 -12.71 -19.12
CA LYS A 23 -8.37 -13.94 -18.70
C LYS A 23 -7.95 -13.84 -17.23
N TRP A 24 -7.36 -12.73 -16.81
CA TRP A 24 -6.90 -12.55 -15.44
C TRP A 24 -8.06 -12.42 -14.44
N LEU A 25 -9.10 -11.66 -14.80
CA LEU A 25 -10.28 -11.42 -13.95
C LEU A 25 -11.35 -12.54 -14.07
N THR A 26 -10.95 -13.70 -14.59
CA THR A 26 -11.68 -14.96 -14.53
C THR A 26 -10.83 -16.10 -13.93
N ASP A 27 -9.58 -15.83 -13.57
CA ASP A 27 -8.72 -16.76 -12.83
C ASP A 27 -9.03 -16.67 -11.33
N GLU A 28 -9.56 -17.72 -10.74
CA GLU A 28 -9.96 -17.77 -9.33
C GLU A 28 -8.81 -17.41 -8.36
N ARG A 29 -7.57 -17.69 -8.75
CA ARG A 29 -6.38 -17.36 -7.95
C ARG A 29 -6.11 -15.85 -7.89
N VAL A 30 -6.48 -15.12 -8.94
CA VAL A 30 -6.39 -13.65 -8.99
C VAL A 30 -7.56 -13.06 -8.23
N LEU A 31 -8.78 -13.53 -8.51
CA LEU A 31 -10.00 -13.05 -7.89
C LEU A 31 -10.05 -13.30 -6.38
N GLU A 32 -9.33 -14.29 -5.86
CA GLU A 32 -9.21 -14.52 -4.41
C GLU A 32 -8.74 -13.27 -3.65
N PHE A 33 -7.97 -12.39 -4.30
CA PHE A 33 -7.36 -11.21 -3.68
C PHE A 33 -7.68 -9.90 -4.40
N TYR A 34 -8.48 -9.95 -5.46
CA TYR A 34 -8.86 -8.80 -6.26
C TYR A 34 -10.27 -9.00 -6.80
N ASP A 35 -11.19 -8.08 -6.55
CA ASP A 35 -12.61 -8.09 -6.94
C ASP A 35 -13.48 -9.21 -6.33
N GLY A 36 -12.96 -10.38 -6.09
CA GLY A 36 -13.70 -11.56 -5.58
C GLY A 36 -14.18 -12.53 -6.68
N ARG A 37 -14.24 -13.81 -6.34
CA ARG A 37 -14.65 -14.91 -7.24
C ARG A 37 -16.15 -14.92 -7.57
N ASP A 38 -16.95 -14.13 -6.86
CA ASP A 38 -18.36 -13.89 -7.13
C ASP A 38 -18.58 -12.89 -8.29
N LYS A 39 -17.58 -12.08 -8.65
CA LYS A 39 -17.62 -11.21 -9.82
C LYS A 39 -17.63 -12.03 -11.11
N LYS A 40 -18.53 -11.66 -12.02
CA LYS A 40 -18.66 -12.30 -13.32
C LYS A 40 -18.51 -11.26 -14.41
N TYR A 41 -17.31 -11.20 -14.98
CA TYR A 41 -17.02 -10.29 -16.07
C TYR A 41 -17.31 -10.92 -17.44
N THR A 42 -17.93 -10.14 -18.31
CA THR A 42 -17.90 -10.34 -19.77
C THR A 42 -16.94 -9.33 -20.37
N LEU A 43 -16.50 -9.54 -21.59
CA LEU A 43 -15.62 -8.56 -22.26
C LEU A 43 -16.27 -7.16 -22.34
N GLU A 44 -17.59 -7.13 -22.56
CA GLU A 44 -18.34 -5.87 -22.64
C GLU A 44 -18.42 -5.16 -21.28
N SER A 45 -18.80 -5.89 -20.20
CA SER A 45 -18.89 -5.31 -18.86
C SER A 45 -17.53 -4.87 -18.34
N LEU A 46 -16.46 -5.61 -18.68
CA LEU A 46 -15.10 -5.26 -18.34
C LEU A 46 -14.66 -3.98 -19.04
N LYS A 47 -14.85 -3.90 -20.36
CA LYS A 47 -14.56 -2.68 -21.13
C LYS A 47 -15.30 -1.48 -20.55
N LYS A 48 -16.60 -1.61 -20.31
CA LYS A 48 -17.39 -0.55 -19.72
C LYS A 48 -16.78 -0.08 -18.40
N HIS A 49 -16.52 -0.99 -17.46
CA HIS A 49 -15.99 -0.68 -16.14
C HIS A 49 -14.63 0.05 -16.18
N TYR A 50 -13.69 -0.45 -16.99
CA TYR A 50 -12.33 0.11 -17.05
C TYR A 50 -12.15 1.26 -18.05
N THR A 51 -13.18 1.63 -18.81
CA THR A 51 -13.17 2.82 -19.70
C THR A 51 -14.07 3.94 -19.21
N GLU A 52 -14.90 3.70 -18.17
CA GLU A 52 -15.69 4.78 -17.57
C GLU A 52 -14.77 5.91 -17.10
N PRO A 53 -15.10 7.16 -17.46
CA PRO A 53 -14.33 8.31 -17.01
C PRO A 53 -14.51 8.48 -15.49
N TRP A 54 -13.43 8.80 -14.81
CA TRP A 54 -13.46 9.30 -13.44
C TRP A 54 -13.42 10.82 -13.47
N GLU A 55 -14.02 11.46 -12.47
CA GLU A 55 -13.98 12.93 -12.35
C GLU A 55 -12.55 13.41 -12.08
N ASP A 56 -11.79 12.63 -11.33
CA ASP A 56 -10.39 12.89 -10.99
C ASP A 56 -9.40 12.14 -11.89
N GLU A 57 -8.11 12.49 -11.76
CA GLU A 57 -7.05 11.87 -12.54
C GLU A 57 -6.89 10.39 -12.20
N VAL A 58 -6.97 9.53 -13.20
CA VAL A 58 -6.70 8.10 -13.08
C VAL A 58 -5.78 7.61 -14.19
N PHE A 59 -4.78 6.81 -13.83
CA PHE A 59 -3.92 6.08 -14.75
C PHE A 59 -4.22 4.60 -14.66
N ARG A 60 -4.71 4.02 -15.77
CA ARG A 60 -4.90 2.57 -15.91
C ARG A 60 -3.78 2.03 -16.78
N VAL A 61 -3.04 1.07 -16.24
CA VAL A 61 -1.78 0.62 -16.84
C VAL A 61 -1.67 -0.90 -16.90
N ILE A 62 -0.98 -1.38 -17.93
CA ILE A 62 -0.51 -2.76 -18.03
C ILE A 62 0.92 -2.83 -17.55
N ILE A 63 1.20 -3.86 -16.74
CA ILE A 63 2.53 -4.20 -16.25
C ILE A 63 3.09 -5.28 -17.16
N GLU A 64 4.22 -5.02 -17.79
CA GLU A 64 4.94 -5.99 -18.61
C GLU A 64 6.27 -6.38 -17.96
N TYR A 65 6.65 -7.63 -18.16
CA TYR A 65 7.97 -8.15 -17.78
C TYR A 65 8.59 -8.91 -18.94
N ASN A 66 9.78 -8.48 -19.41
CA ASN A 66 10.40 -8.97 -20.64
C ASN A 66 9.45 -8.92 -21.86
N ASN A 67 8.77 -7.81 -22.05
CA ASN A 67 7.77 -7.59 -23.12
C ASN A 67 6.54 -8.53 -23.07
N VAL A 68 6.31 -9.20 -21.93
CA VAL A 68 5.13 -10.02 -21.71
C VAL A 68 4.20 -9.29 -20.75
N PRO A 69 2.95 -8.97 -21.13
CA PRO A 69 1.97 -8.43 -20.19
C PRO A 69 1.66 -9.43 -19.10
N ILE A 70 1.79 -9.03 -17.84
CA ILE A 70 1.67 -9.90 -16.68
C ILE A 70 0.71 -9.40 -15.61
N GLY A 71 0.24 -8.17 -15.69
CA GLY A 71 -0.61 -7.60 -14.66
C GLY A 71 -1.15 -6.23 -15.02
N TYR A 72 -1.96 -5.72 -14.13
CA TYR A 72 -2.66 -4.45 -14.23
C TYR A 72 -2.39 -3.58 -12.99
N GLY A 73 -2.43 -2.28 -13.18
CA GLY A 73 -2.42 -1.29 -12.10
C GLY A 73 -3.33 -0.12 -12.40
N GLN A 74 -3.90 0.43 -11.34
CA GLN A 74 -4.68 1.64 -11.36
C GLN A 74 -4.11 2.60 -10.33
N ILE A 75 -3.84 3.82 -10.73
CA ILE A 75 -3.31 4.87 -9.88
C ILE A 75 -4.24 6.07 -10.04
N TYR A 76 -4.76 6.59 -8.94
CA TYR A 76 -5.75 7.65 -8.97
C TYR A 76 -5.48 8.69 -7.91
N LYS A 77 -5.78 9.95 -8.22
CA LYS A 77 -5.77 11.01 -7.23
C LYS A 77 -6.88 10.76 -6.21
N MET A 78 -6.59 10.97 -4.93
CA MET A 78 -7.59 10.83 -3.87
C MET A 78 -8.73 11.84 -4.06
N TYR A 79 -9.98 11.37 -3.97
CA TYR A 79 -11.20 12.15 -4.02
C TYR A 79 -11.96 12.08 -2.70
N ASP A 80 -12.96 12.95 -2.52
CA ASP A 80 -13.57 13.24 -1.22
C ASP A 80 -14.14 12.03 -0.49
N GLU A 81 -14.78 11.11 -1.21
CA GLU A 81 -15.35 9.90 -0.64
C GLU A 81 -14.26 9.01 -0.03
N LEU A 82 -13.12 8.83 -0.71
CA LEU A 82 -12.01 8.01 -0.20
C LEU A 82 -11.36 8.62 1.05
N TYR A 83 -11.25 9.96 1.13
CA TYR A 83 -10.79 10.59 2.37
C TYR A 83 -11.69 10.24 3.56
N THR A 84 -13.00 10.16 3.32
CA THR A 84 -13.98 9.79 4.34
C THR A 84 -13.89 8.30 4.68
N ASP A 85 -13.87 7.43 3.68
CA ASP A 85 -13.87 5.97 3.84
C ASP A 85 -12.60 5.47 4.56
N TYR A 86 -11.47 6.10 4.29
CA TYR A 86 -10.20 5.76 4.95
C TYR A 86 -9.95 6.54 6.25
N HIS A 87 -10.89 7.38 6.72
CA HIS A 87 -10.67 8.31 7.83
C HIS A 87 -9.37 9.12 7.67
N TYR A 88 -8.96 9.34 6.42
CA TYR A 88 -7.69 9.99 6.10
C TYR A 88 -7.86 11.52 6.11
N PRO A 89 -6.97 12.27 6.79
CA PRO A 89 -7.12 13.71 6.90
C PRO A 89 -6.97 14.39 5.53
N LYS A 90 -8.01 15.13 5.12
CA LYS A 90 -7.96 15.96 3.92
C LYS A 90 -7.18 17.24 4.22
N THR A 91 -6.10 17.45 3.50
CA THR A 91 -5.21 18.61 3.58
C THR A 91 -4.93 19.15 2.17
N ASP A 92 -4.04 20.13 2.05
CA ASP A 92 -3.58 20.63 0.74
C ASP A 92 -2.55 19.69 0.07
N GLU A 93 -2.25 18.54 0.69
CA GLU A 93 -1.33 17.56 0.15
C GLU A 93 -1.92 16.81 -1.04
N ILE A 94 -1.06 16.48 -1.99
CA ILE A 94 -1.40 15.67 -3.16
C ILE A 94 -1.20 14.19 -2.80
N VAL A 95 -2.30 13.47 -2.60
CA VAL A 95 -2.32 12.06 -2.23
C VAL A 95 -2.89 11.22 -3.37
N TYR A 96 -2.25 10.10 -3.67
CA TYR A 96 -2.71 9.13 -4.65
C TYR A 96 -3.07 7.81 -3.98
N GLY A 97 -4.14 7.18 -4.46
CA GLY A 97 -4.43 5.78 -4.20
C GLY A 97 -3.88 4.89 -5.31
N MET A 98 -3.70 3.60 -5.05
CA MET A 98 -3.32 2.65 -6.08
C MET A 98 -3.81 1.24 -5.80
N ASP A 99 -4.32 0.58 -6.87
CA ASP A 99 -4.71 -0.82 -6.87
C ASP A 99 -3.92 -1.56 -7.94
N GLN A 100 -3.56 -2.81 -7.69
CA GLN A 100 -2.83 -3.60 -8.66
C GLN A 100 -2.90 -5.09 -8.41
N PHE A 101 -2.75 -5.84 -9.48
CA PHE A 101 -2.53 -7.27 -9.42
C PHE A 101 -1.54 -7.76 -10.48
N ILE A 102 -0.84 -8.83 -10.17
CA ILE A 102 -0.14 -9.63 -11.18
C ILE A 102 -1.09 -10.76 -11.59
N GLY A 103 -1.60 -10.67 -12.82
CA GLY A 103 -2.58 -11.58 -13.38
C GLY A 103 -2.00 -12.93 -13.84
N GLU A 104 -0.67 -13.03 -13.93
CA GLU A 104 0.03 -14.27 -14.29
C GLU A 104 0.69 -14.87 -13.04
N PRO A 105 0.11 -15.93 -12.44
CA PRO A 105 0.59 -16.52 -11.18
C PRO A 105 2.06 -16.99 -11.21
N ASN A 106 2.55 -17.37 -12.38
CA ASN A 106 3.95 -17.77 -12.55
C ASN A 106 4.97 -16.65 -12.28
N TYR A 107 4.52 -15.39 -12.23
CA TYR A 107 5.34 -14.22 -11.92
C TYR A 107 5.20 -13.76 -10.47
N TRP A 108 4.38 -14.42 -9.66
CA TRP A 108 4.24 -14.08 -8.24
C TRP A 108 5.50 -14.37 -7.44
N SER A 109 5.69 -13.62 -6.36
CA SER A 109 6.79 -13.77 -5.40
C SER A 109 8.21 -13.60 -5.99
N LYS A 110 8.33 -13.02 -7.19
CA LYS A 110 9.62 -12.73 -7.86
C LYS A 110 10.12 -11.29 -7.66
N GLY A 111 9.45 -10.50 -6.81
CA GLY A 111 9.82 -9.12 -6.53
C GLY A 111 9.37 -8.10 -7.59
N ILE A 112 8.68 -8.54 -8.65
CA ILE A 112 8.24 -7.68 -9.76
C ILE A 112 7.27 -6.61 -9.25
N GLY A 113 6.28 -6.98 -8.43
CA GLY A 113 5.34 -6.02 -7.84
C GLY A 113 6.02 -4.93 -7.01
N THR A 114 7.06 -5.29 -6.24
CA THR A 114 7.84 -4.30 -5.47
C THR A 114 8.59 -3.32 -6.39
N ARG A 115 9.14 -3.80 -7.51
CA ARG A 115 9.81 -2.93 -8.49
C ARG A 115 8.80 -2.03 -9.21
N TYR A 116 7.67 -2.59 -9.64
CA TYR A 116 6.56 -1.83 -10.21
C TYR A 116 6.15 -0.65 -9.31
N ILE A 117 5.88 -0.92 -8.04
CA ILE A 117 5.46 0.10 -7.06
C ILE A 117 6.50 1.23 -6.96
N LYS A 118 7.78 0.90 -6.90
CA LYS A 118 8.85 1.91 -6.83
C LYS A 118 8.90 2.81 -8.06
N LEU A 119 8.69 2.24 -9.25
CA LEU A 119 8.61 3.02 -10.49
C LEU A 119 7.40 3.98 -10.48
N ILE A 120 6.26 3.53 -9.94
CA ILE A 120 5.09 4.41 -9.74
C ILE A 120 5.42 5.53 -8.75
N PHE A 121 6.13 5.26 -7.66
CA PHE A 121 6.54 6.31 -6.73
C PHE A 121 7.41 7.37 -7.41
N GLU A 122 8.41 6.97 -8.20
CA GLU A 122 9.26 7.89 -8.94
C GLU A 122 8.45 8.75 -9.91
N PHE A 123 7.53 8.14 -10.65
CA PHE A 123 6.62 8.84 -11.54
C PHE A 123 5.75 9.86 -10.80
N LEU A 124 5.09 9.45 -9.73
CA LEU A 124 4.18 10.30 -8.97
C LEU A 124 4.93 11.47 -8.32
N LYS A 125 6.13 11.23 -7.80
CA LYS A 125 6.97 12.30 -7.25
C LYS A 125 7.36 13.31 -8.29
N LYS A 126 7.87 12.83 -9.43
CA LYS A 126 8.46 13.68 -10.47
C LYS A 126 7.40 14.40 -11.29
N GLU A 127 6.35 13.69 -11.69
CA GLU A 127 5.38 14.19 -12.68
C GLU A 127 4.10 14.75 -12.04
N ARG A 128 3.85 14.44 -10.77
CA ARG A 128 2.62 14.82 -10.06
C ARG A 128 2.85 15.54 -8.75
N ASN A 129 4.10 15.69 -8.32
CA ASN A 129 4.47 16.31 -7.03
C ASN A 129 3.73 15.67 -5.83
N ALA A 130 3.45 14.37 -5.90
CA ALA A 130 2.75 13.67 -4.85
C ALA A 130 3.48 13.79 -3.49
N ASN A 131 2.70 13.92 -2.42
CA ASN A 131 3.18 13.93 -1.04
C ASN A 131 3.10 12.54 -0.43
N ALA A 132 2.06 11.77 -0.78
CA ALA A 132 1.85 10.42 -0.27
C ALA A 132 1.17 9.52 -1.29
N VAL A 133 1.31 8.22 -1.07
CA VAL A 133 0.55 7.16 -1.74
C VAL A 133 -0.06 6.26 -0.69
N ILE A 134 -1.32 5.88 -0.85
CA ILE A 134 -2.05 4.99 0.06
C ILE A 134 -2.62 3.78 -0.66
N LEU A 135 -2.91 2.73 0.07
CA LEU A 135 -3.63 1.54 -0.37
C LEU A 135 -4.16 0.75 0.84
N ASP A 136 -5.11 -0.13 0.60
CA ASP A 136 -5.86 -0.81 1.66
C ASP A 136 -5.96 -2.34 1.46
N PRO A 137 -4.85 -3.07 1.46
CA PRO A 137 -4.88 -4.52 1.26
C PRO A 137 -5.67 -5.24 2.33
N HIS A 138 -6.40 -6.28 1.93
CA HIS A 138 -7.00 -7.23 2.87
C HIS A 138 -5.96 -7.79 3.84
N LYS A 139 -6.29 -7.88 5.12
CA LYS A 139 -5.41 -8.44 6.17
C LYS A 139 -5.02 -9.90 5.90
N ASN A 140 -5.87 -10.65 5.21
CA ASN A 140 -5.64 -12.03 4.81
C ASN A 140 -4.74 -12.20 3.58
N ASN A 141 -4.22 -11.09 2.98
CA ASN A 141 -3.27 -11.12 1.85
C ASN A 141 -1.82 -10.81 2.28
N PRO A 142 -1.15 -11.71 3.02
CA PRO A 142 0.20 -11.45 3.54
C PRO A 142 1.26 -11.32 2.44
N ARG A 143 0.98 -11.79 1.23
CA ARG A 143 1.86 -11.64 0.07
C ARG A 143 1.90 -10.19 -0.40
N ALA A 144 0.73 -9.57 -0.57
CA ALA A 144 0.62 -8.18 -0.96
C ALA A 144 1.18 -7.26 0.13
N ILE A 145 0.77 -7.44 1.39
CA ILE A 145 1.26 -6.67 2.54
C ILE A 145 2.79 -6.68 2.60
N ARG A 146 3.43 -7.85 2.43
CA ARG A 146 4.90 -7.93 2.39
C ARG A 146 5.52 -7.20 1.20
N ALA A 147 4.88 -7.21 0.03
CA ALA A 147 5.37 -6.48 -1.14
C ALA A 147 5.31 -4.96 -0.89
N TYR A 148 4.20 -4.48 -0.32
CA TYR A 148 4.01 -3.08 0.05
C TYR A 148 5.02 -2.62 1.11
N GLN A 149 5.19 -3.38 2.18
CA GLN A 149 6.20 -3.09 3.21
C GLN A 149 7.62 -3.02 2.65
N LYS A 150 7.98 -3.93 1.71
CA LYS A 150 9.28 -3.90 1.01
C LYS A 150 9.45 -2.69 0.10
N SER A 151 8.35 -2.14 -0.40
CA SER A 151 8.35 -0.92 -1.21
C SER A 151 8.45 0.35 -0.38
N GLY A 152 8.24 0.27 0.94
CA GLY A 152 8.32 1.40 1.85
C GLY A 152 7.02 1.80 2.52
N PHE A 153 5.90 1.17 2.16
CA PHE A 153 4.63 1.40 2.85
C PHE A 153 4.69 1.00 4.32
N ARG A 154 3.95 1.71 5.15
CA ARG A 154 3.72 1.42 6.57
C ARG A 154 2.23 1.29 6.82
N ILE A 155 1.86 0.37 7.70
CA ILE A 155 0.49 0.31 8.23
C ILE A 155 0.31 1.50 9.15
N ILE A 156 -0.75 2.26 8.94
CA ILE A 156 -1.08 3.45 9.73
C ILE A 156 -2.44 3.35 10.42
N GLU A 157 -3.31 2.43 9.97
CA GLU A 157 -4.63 2.21 10.56
C GLU A 157 -5.15 0.80 10.26
N ASP A 158 -6.03 0.29 11.13
CA ASP A 158 -6.90 -0.85 10.89
C ASP A 158 -8.23 -0.36 10.30
N LEU A 159 -8.67 -1.00 9.22
CA LEU A 159 -9.96 -0.76 8.60
C LEU A 159 -10.83 -2.03 8.76
N PRO A 160 -11.59 -2.14 9.87
CA PRO A 160 -12.43 -3.32 10.11
C PRO A 160 -13.64 -3.30 9.18
N GLU A 161 -14.03 -4.47 8.70
CA GLU A 161 -15.22 -4.64 7.83
C GLU A 161 -15.26 -3.65 6.64
N HIS A 162 -14.10 -3.32 6.08
CA HIS A 162 -13.95 -2.22 5.14
C HIS A 162 -14.43 -2.57 3.73
N GLU A 163 -13.99 -3.68 3.19
CA GLU A 163 -14.28 -4.07 1.81
C GLU A 163 -15.26 -5.25 1.74
N LEU A 164 -16.25 -5.15 0.84
CA LEU A 164 -17.15 -6.27 0.55
C LEU A 164 -16.49 -7.20 -0.48
N HIS A 165 -16.07 -8.37 -0.04
CA HIS A 165 -15.43 -9.38 -0.86
C HIS A 165 -16.13 -10.73 -0.73
N GLU A 166 -16.60 -11.29 -1.85
CA GLU A 166 -17.35 -12.57 -1.90
C GLU A 166 -18.53 -12.64 -0.91
N GLY A 167 -19.29 -11.55 -0.82
CA GLY A 167 -20.46 -11.44 0.04
C GLY A 167 -20.16 -11.30 1.54
N LYS A 168 -18.90 -11.13 1.93
CA LYS A 168 -18.46 -10.87 3.30
C LYS A 168 -17.70 -9.55 3.38
N LYS A 169 -17.82 -8.89 4.50
CA LYS A 169 -16.96 -7.74 4.81
C LYS A 169 -15.62 -8.23 5.32
N GLU A 170 -14.56 -7.79 4.68
CA GLU A 170 -13.18 -8.15 5.01
C GLU A 170 -12.46 -6.99 5.68
N ASP A 171 -11.60 -7.34 6.63
CA ASP A 171 -10.73 -6.37 7.28
C ASP A 171 -9.55 -6.00 6.38
N CYS A 172 -9.28 -4.72 6.29
CA CYS A 172 -8.13 -4.18 5.57
C CYS A 172 -7.13 -3.49 6.51
N TYR A 173 -5.93 -3.23 6.03
CA TYR A 173 -5.01 -2.26 6.60
C TYR A 173 -5.00 -1.03 5.72
N LEU A 174 -5.10 0.17 6.29
CA LEU A 174 -4.65 1.35 5.57
C LEU A 174 -3.12 1.42 5.64
N MET A 175 -2.48 1.42 4.48
CA MET A 175 -1.03 1.53 4.38
C MET A 175 -0.66 2.82 3.64
N GLU A 176 0.36 3.51 4.12
CA GLU A 176 0.84 4.77 3.56
C GLU A 176 2.32 4.68 3.19
N TYR A 177 2.68 5.25 2.05
CA TYR A 177 4.03 5.67 1.70
C TYR A 177 4.05 7.19 1.56
N ARG A 178 5.00 7.85 2.20
CA ARG A 178 5.22 9.29 2.03
C ARG A 178 6.63 9.53 1.53
N TYR A 179 6.77 10.59 0.76
CA TYR A 179 8.09 11.08 0.35
C TYR A 179 8.82 11.81 1.49
N ASP A 180 8.10 12.15 2.55
CA ASP A 180 8.66 12.50 3.86
C ASP A 180 8.52 11.30 4.82
N ASP A 181 9.60 10.55 4.98
CA ASP A 181 9.64 9.35 5.82
C ASP A 181 9.29 9.62 7.30
N ASN A 182 9.58 10.83 7.81
CA ASN A 182 9.31 11.15 9.21
C ASN A 182 7.80 11.18 9.50
N ALA A 183 7.01 11.78 8.62
CA ALA A 183 5.56 11.82 8.80
C ALA A 183 4.93 10.42 8.78
N THR A 184 5.36 9.54 7.87
CA THR A 184 4.91 8.13 7.84
C THR A 184 5.35 7.39 9.10
N ASN A 185 6.58 7.60 9.54
CA ASN A 185 7.09 6.93 10.74
C ASN A 185 6.32 7.30 12.00
N VAL A 186 5.90 8.57 12.16
CA VAL A 186 5.05 9.02 13.28
C VAL A 186 3.72 8.27 13.28
N LYS A 187 3.01 8.23 12.16
CA LYS A 187 1.73 7.54 12.05
C LYS A 187 1.86 6.03 12.31
N ALA A 188 2.85 5.39 11.69
CA ALA A 188 3.11 3.97 11.87
C ALA A 188 3.51 3.62 13.31
N MET A 189 4.29 4.46 13.96
CA MET A 189 4.65 4.25 15.36
C MET A 189 3.45 4.40 16.29
N LYS A 190 2.62 5.43 16.07
CA LYS A 190 1.37 5.60 16.81
C LYS A 190 0.50 4.35 16.68
N TYR A 191 0.24 3.90 15.44
CA TYR A 191 -0.52 2.69 15.17
C TYR A 191 0.05 1.47 15.94
N LEU A 192 1.36 1.20 15.82
CA LEU A 192 2.00 0.06 16.49
C LEU A 192 1.87 0.12 18.01
N ILE A 193 2.03 1.31 18.59
CA ILE A 193 1.94 1.48 20.04
C ILE A 193 0.52 1.22 20.51
N GLU A 194 -0.48 1.87 19.94
CA GLU A 194 -1.88 1.72 20.31
C GLU A 194 -2.44 0.31 20.01
N HIS A 195 -1.91 -0.37 18.98
CA HIS A 195 -2.33 -1.73 18.62
C HIS A 195 -1.72 -2.83 19.54
N TYR A 196 -0.47 -2.65 19.99
CA TYR A 196 0.22 -3.71 20.75
C TYR A 196 0.27 -3.48 22.26
N PHE A 197 -0.13 -2.30 22.74
CA PHE A 197 -0.16 -1.97 24.17
C PHE A 197 -1.58 -1.58 24.57
N ASP A 198 -2.32 -2.54 25.13
CA ASP A 198 -3.69 -2.34 25.59
C ASP A 198 -3.77 -1.14 26.55
N ASN A 199 -4.74 -0.28 26.35
CA ASN A 199 -5.00 0.94 27.15
C ASN A 199 -3.87 1.98 27.13
N PHE A 200 -2.89 1.88 26.24
CA PHE A 200 -1.89 2.93 26.05
C PHE A 200 -2.35 3.90 24.95
N LYS A 201 -2.54 5.16 25.33
CA LYS A 201 -2.93 6.22 24.41
C LYS A 201 -1.72 7.09 24.06
N VAL A 202 -1.55 7.37 22.79
CA VAL A 202 -0.50 8.26 22.28
C VAL A 202 -1.07 9.66 22.13
N ASP A 203 -0.77 10.54 23.11
CA ASP A 203 -1.18 11.94 23.08
C ASP A 203 -0.15 12.84 22.36
N SER A 204 1.15 12.47 22.46
CA SER A 204 2.23 13.12 21.72
C SER A 204 3.27 12.12 21.28
N ILE A 205 3.90 12.38 20.12
CA ILE A 205 4.96 11.54 19.58
C ILE A 205 5.95 12.38 18.78
N GLU A 206 7.22 12.19 19.03
CA GLU A 206 8.32 12.88 18.36
C GLU A 206 9.39 11.86 17.93
N ILE A 207 9.87 11.97 16.68
CA ILE A 207 11.00 11.18 16.19
C ILE A 207 12.29 11.74 16.80
N ILE A 208 12.94 10.94 17.66
CA ILE A 208 14.20 11.30 18.29
C ILE A 208 15.41 10.64 17.63
N GLY A 209 15.18 9.71 16.72
CA GLY A 209 16.22 9.09 15.92
C GLY A 209 15.65 8.21 14.82
N SER A 210 16.23 8.29 13.64
CA SER A 210 15.90 7.42 12.51
C SER A 210 17.18 6.84 11.91
N GLY A 211 17.17 5.54 11.67
CA GLY A 211 18.19 4.81 10.94
C GLY A 211 17.60 4.20 9.68
N TYR A 212 18.44 3.54 8.88
CA TYR A 212 18.05 2.93 7.61
C TYR A 212 16.80 2.02 7.70
N ASP A 213 16.64 1.30 8.80
CA ASP A 213 15.56 0.34 9.00
C ASP A 213 14.87 0.45 10.38
N SER A 214 15.19 1.47 11.15
CA SER A 214 14.69 1.62 12.52
C SER A 214 14.37 3.06 12.86
N VAL A 215 13.35 3.25 13.70
CA VAL A 215 12.91 4.54 14.21
C VAL A 215 12.80 4.47 15.72
N ALA A 216 13.20 5.54 16.38
CA ALA A 216 13.01 5.76 17.80
C ALA A 216 12.15 7.02 18.01
N CYS A 217 11.14 6.89 18.87
CA CYS A 217 10.21 7.97 19.18
C CYS A 217 10.18 8.23 20.69
N LEU A 218 10.09 9.49 21.08
CA LEU A 218 9.64 9.92 22.39
C LEU A 218 8.12 10.05 22.36
N VAL A 219 7.43 9.38 23.27
CA VAL A 219 5.97 9.32 23.32
C VAL A 219 5.50 9.83 24.68
N ASN A 220 4.51 10.73 24.67
CA ASN A 220 3.93 11.38 25.85
C ASN A 220 4.99 12.05 26.75
N ASN A 221 6.12 12.49 26.16
CA ASN A 221 7.27 13.08 26.85
C ASN A 221 7.89 12.20 27.95
N GLU A 222 7.62 10.90 27.96
CA GLU A 222 8.00 9.98 29.04
C GLU A 222 8.59 8.67 28.53
N TYR A 223 8.07 8.12 27.43
CA TYR A 223 8.42 6.79 26.95
C TYR A 223 9.22 6.86 25.66
N ILE A 224 10.26 6.01 25.56
CA ILE A 224 10.98 5.81 24.30
C ILE A 224 10.57 4.47 23.69
N PHE A 225 9.98 4.52 22.50
CA PHE A 225 9.70 3.36 21.68
C PHE A 225 10.69 3.28 20.53
N LYS A 226 11.21 2.08 20.26
CA LYS A 226 12.06 1.81 19.11
C LYS A 226 11.53 0.63 18.35
N THR A 227 11.41 0.77 17.03
CA THR A 227 10.99 -0.32 16.14
C THR A 227 11.88 -0.41 14.90
N LYS A 228 11.83 -1.59 14.27
CA LYS A 228 12.41 -1.81 12.93
C LYS A 228 11.29 -2.04 11.94
N PHE A 229 11.34 -1.33 10.82
CA PHE A 229 10.42 -1.51 9.70
C PHE A 229 10.96 -2.44 8.60
N SER A 230 12.19 -2.96 8.76
CA SER A 230 12.82 -3.83 7.76
C SER A 230 12.18 -5.22 7.70
N THR A 231 11.93 -5.68 6.48
CA THR A 231 11.43 -7.02 6.18
C THR A 231 12.53 -8.05 5.94
N ASN A 232 13.81 -7.72 6.18
CA ASN A 232 14.93 -8.62 5.90
C ASN A 232 14.98 -9.79 6.89
N LYS A 233 14.56 -10.97 6.42
CA LYS A 233 14.38 -12.22 7.18
C LYS A 233 15.65 -12.95 7.62
N LYS A 234 16.85 -12.36 7.56
CA LYS A 234 18.07 -13.12 7.88
C LYS A 234 18.37 -13.32 9.35
N LYS A 235 17.56 -12.74 10.27
CA LYS A 235 17.58 -13.13 11.69
C LYS A 235 16.15 -13.08 12.19
N GLY A 236 15.64 -14.20 12.73
CA GLY A 236 14.32 -14.25 13.35
C GLY A 236 14.27 -13.23 14.47
N TYR A 237 13.63 -12.11 14.20
CA TYR A 237 13.33 -11.14 15.23
C TYR A 237 12.10 -11.65 15.96
N ALA A 238 12.32 -12.23 17.13
CA ALA A 238 11.32 -12.20 18.17
C ALA A 238 10.78 -10.75 18.24
N LYS A 239 9.48 -10.60 18.44
CA LYS A 239 8.85 -9.29 18.69
C LYS A 239 9.57 -8.67 19.89
N GLU A 240 10.61 -7.88 19.66
CA GLU A 240 11.25 -7.14 20.72
C GLU A 240 10.32 -5.99 21.11
N LYS A 241 9.52 -6.26 22.14
CA LYS A 241 8.86 -5.20 22.90
C LYS A 241 9.97 -4.52 23.72
N ALA A 242 10.68 -3.56 23.14
CA ALA A 242 11.63 -2.76 23.90
C ALA A 242 10.94 -1.47 24.35
N ILE A 243 10.38 -1.49 25.54
CA ILE A 243 10.00 -0.27 26.25
C ILE A 243 11.19 0.09 27.14
N TYR A 244 11.78 1.25 26.89
CA TYR A 244 12.73 1.83 27.82
C TYR A 244 12.01 2.95 28.56
N ASN A 245 11.72 2.75 29.84
CA ASN A 245 11.37 3.85 30.72
C ASN A 245 12.60 4.76 30.80
N PHE A 246 12.42 6.02 30.46
CA PHE A 246 13.42 7.02 30.77
C PHE A 246 13.37 7.22 32.28
N LEU A 247 14.28 6.56 32.99
CA LEU A 247 14.49 6.86 34.40
C LEU A 247 14.97 8.31 34.47
N ASN A 248 14.10 9.19 35.00
CA ASN A 248 14.52 10.50 35.46
C ASN A 248 15.60 10.29 36.53
N THR A 249 16.85 10.19 36.13
CA THR A 249 17.96 10.44 37.02
C THR A 249 18.02 11.94 37.21
N ASN A 250 17.25 12.43 38.19
CA ASN A 250 17.58 13.69 38.83
C ASN A 250 18.96 13.51 39.44
N LEU A 251 19.95 14.03 38.78
CA LEU A 251 21.22 14.38 39.40
C LEU A 251 21.20 15.84 39.76
#